data_3ed362f497c3f5813e94e51a3df00d88
#
_entry.id   3ed362f497c3f5813e94e51a3df00d88
#
_cell.length_a   1.000
_cell.length_b   1.000
_cell.length_c   1.000
_cell.angle_alpha   90.00
_cell.angle_beta   90.00
_cell.angle_gamma   90.00
#
_symmetry.space_group_name_H-M   'P 1'
#
loop_
_entity.id
_entity.type
_entity.pdbx_description
1 polymer ?
#
loop_
_entity_poly.entity_id
_entity_poly.type
_entity_poly.pdbx_seq_one_letter_code
_entity_poly.pdbx_strand_id
1 'polypeptide(L)'
;MDRSNFLKTMLFAPVIASGYAGNRPGAVPTTGLRRLKADRTFTLWKPQMEPAFHVDIDEVVLVEMSHGMPGLVTRDGIFRNAGPDSIINPLTGPIFIDGIEPGDVLAIDILDIKVGEWGYCGGRIFELKDGYAEFSESLRLPLEPMLGCIGIAPSEGTVDTRAPGETGGNLDCREVRAGSTIVFRSRVRGALAGMGDAHALQGDGEITGQGIETDAEAIIRFRKITGFSCDRPVIIRIDSFSTLGAHKNLEEAAWLATEDMISLLQQKTGRSEKESRLLVGLTGKLKINQIVDPAKGARMEVPSWVFGV
;
A
#
# COMPACT_ATOMS: atom_id res chain seq x y z
N MET A 1 5.43 -10.40 27.53
CA MET A 1 4.14 -10.10 26.87
C MET A 1 3.66 -11.38 26.22
N ASP A 2 2.47 -11.84 26.58
CA ASP A 2 1.93 -13.12 26.08
C ASP A 2 1.77 -13.03 24.56
N ARG A 3 2.27 -14.05 23.82
CA ARG A 3 2.25 -14.13 22.35
C ARG A 3 0.83 -14.01 21.77
N SER A 4 -0.18 -14.50 22.50
CA SER A 4 -1.60 -14.42 22.17
C SER A 4 -2.12 -12.97 22.19
N ASN A 5 -1.65 -12.14 23.12
CA ASN A 5 -2.08 -10.73 23.23
C ASN A 5 -1.49 -9.81 22.17
N PHE A 6 -0.26 -10.10 21.71
CA PHE A 6 0.38 -9.32 20.65
C PHE A 6 -0.40 -9.40 19.33
N LEU A 7 -0.77 -10.61 18.94
CA LEU A 7 -1.53 -10.85 17.70
C LEU A 7 -2.97 -10.31 17.79
N LYS A 8 -3.59 -10.41 18.97
CA LYS A 8 -4.90 -9.79 19.24
C LYS A 8 -4.83 -8.26 19.15
N THR A 9 -3.77 -7.63 19.60
CA THR A 9 -3.60 -6.16 19.49
C THR A 9 -3.38 -5.72 18.05
N MET A 10 -2.81 -6.56 17.19
CA MET A 10 -2.69 -6.30 15.74
C MET A 10 -4.00 -6.49 14.98
N LEU A 11 -4.82 -7.48 15.39
CA LEU A 11 -6.05 -7.85 14.68
C LEU A 11 -7.30 -7.14 15.21
N PHE A 12 -7.31 -6.68 16.49
CA PHE A 12 -8.47 -6.07 17.15
C PHE A 12 -8.41 -4.55 17.34
N ALA A 13 -7.72 -3.80 16.46
CA ALA A 13 -8.33 -2.52 16.14
C ALA A 13 -9.58 -2.88 15.30
N PRO A 14 -10.76 -2.29 15.55
CA PRO A 14 -11.95 -2.65 14.79
C PRO A 14 -11.72 -2.30 13.32
N VAL A 15 -11.14 -3.22 12.57
CA VAL A 15 -11.22 -3.26 11.13
C VAL A 15 -12.66 -3.67 10.89
N ILE A 16 -13.50 -2.74 10.48
CA ILE A 16 -14.82 -3.04 9.98
C ILE A 16 -14.59 -3.84 8.70
N ALA A 17 -14.64 -5.19 8.83
CA ALA A 17 -14.45 -6.09 7.72
C ALA A 17 -15.55 -5.85 6.68
N SER A 18 -15.18 -5.30 5.52
CA SER A 18 -16.04 -5.29 4.35
C SER A 18 -16.02 -6.67 3.72
N GLY A 19 -17.05 -7.47 3.99
CA GLY A 19 -17.32 -8.70 3.26
C GLY A 19 -17.64 -8.37 1.80
N TYR A 20 -16.96 -9.04 0.88
CA TYR A 20 -17.34 -9.08 -0.53
C TYR A 20 -18.74 -9.71 -0.68
N ALA A 21 -19.65 -8.95 -1.10
CA ALA A 21 -20.98 -9.13 -1.68
C ALA A 21 -22.02 -8.27 -0.94
N GLY A 22 -22.29 -7.08 -1.45
CA GLY A 22 -23.59 -6.45 -1.29
C GLY A 22 -23.89 -5.65 -0.02
N ASN A 23 -23.03 -5.57 0.99
CA ASN A 23 -23.20 -4.62 2.10
C ASN A 23 -21.85 -4.02 2.47
N ARG A 24 -21.64 -2.75 2.11
CA ARG A 24 -20.54 -1.96 2.71
C ARG A 24 -20.81 -1.90 4.22
N PRO A 25 -19.89 -2.31 5.10
CA PRO A 25 -19.95 -1.92 6.50
C PRO A 25 -20.02 -0.40 6.54
N GLY A 26 -20.74 0.18 7.49
CA GLY A 26 -21.02 1.60 7.53
C GLY A 26 -19.76 2.43 7.29
N ALA A 27 -19.85 3.37 6.36
CA ALA A 27 -18.73 4.25 6.02
C ALA A 27 -18.13 4.83 7.30
N VAL A 28 -16.79 4.80 7.41
CA VAL A 28 -16.10 5.45 8.53
C VAL A 28 -16.50 6.92 8.50
N PRO A 29 -17.04 7.50 9.60
CA PRO A 29 -17.44 8.90 9.59
C PRO A 29 -16.24 9.79 9.27
N THR A 30 -16.33 10.58 8.22
CA THR A 30 -15.27 11.54 7.82
C THR A 30 -15.41 12.89 8.52
N THR A 31 -16.56 13.12 9.19
CA THR A 31 -16.85 14.37 9.90
C THR A 31 -15.93 14.50 11.09
N GLY A 32 -15.14 15.59 11.11
CA GLY A 32 -14.19 15.88 12.19
C GLY A 32 -12.79 15.31 12.00
N LEU A 33 -12.52 14.52 10.95
CA LEU A 33 -11.16 14.11 10.62
C LEU A 33 -10.36 15.28 10.05
N ARG A 34 -9.10 15.39 10.47
CA ARG A 34 -8.16 16.30 9.84
C ARG A 34 -7.87 15.81 8.42
N ARG A 35 -7.95 16.72 7.45
CA ARG A 35 -7.77 16.46 6.03
C ARG A 35 -6.37 16.89 5.58
N LEU A 36 -5.59 15.95 5.04
CA LEU A 36 -4.30 16.20 4.43
C LEU A 36 -4.51 16.30 2.91
N LYS A 37 -4.41 17.52 2.38
CA LYS A 37 -4.75 17.79 0.98
C LYS A 37 -3.64 17.38 0.00
N ALA A 38 -4.02 17.02 -1.23
CA ALA A 38 -3.11 16.71 -2.32
C ALA A 38 -2.43 17.96 -2.94
N ASP A 39 -2.41 19.09 -2.23
CA ASP A 39 -1.71 20.32 -2.64
C ASP A 39 -0.22 20.34 -2.23
N ARG A 40 0.20 19.42 -1.37
CA ARG A 40 1.58 19.20 -0.93
C ARG A 40 2.00 17.80 -1.33
N THR A 41 2.75 17.71 -2.44
CA THR A 41 3.17 16.44 -3.03
C THR A 41 4.67 16.44 -3.33
N PHE A 42 5.22 15.23 -3.46
CA PHE A 42 6.61 15.01 -3.86
C PHE A 42 6.72 13.77 -4.75
N THR A 43 7.83 13.67 -5.50
CA THR A 43 8.14 12.53 -6.38
C THR A 43 9.45 11.83 -6.02
N LEU A 44 10.16 12.35 -5.01
CA LEU A 44 11.45 11.80 -4.56
C LEU A 44 11.51 11.81 -3.04
N TRP A 45 11.68 10.65 -2.41
CA TRP A 45 12.04 10.58 -1.00
C TRP A 45 13.51 10.87 -0.77
N LYS A 46 13.79 11.57 0.33
CA LYS A 46 15.13 11.83 0.87
C LYS A 46 15.08 11.66 2.39
N PRO A 47 16.22 11.37 3.05
CA PRO A 47 16.27 11.25 4.51
C PRO A 47 15.84 12.52 5.26
N GLN A 48 16.08 13.67 4.63
CA GLN A 48 15.77 14.99 5.16
C GLN A 48 14.84 15.71 4.19
N MET A 49 13.57 15.72 4.52
CA MET A 49 12.53 16.45 3.81
C MET A 49 11.77 17.30 4.80
N GLU A 50 11.39 18.52 4.38
CA GLU A 50 10.48 19.35 5.16
C GLU A 50 9.11 18.71 5.19
N PRO A 51 8.57 18.35 6.36
CA PRO A 51 7.26 17.75 6.47
C PRO A 51 6.16 18.67 5.91
N ALA A 52 5.28 18.13 5.10
CA ALA A 52 4.06 18.80 4.68
C ALA A 52 3.01 18.77 5.80
N PHE A 53 3.00 17.67 6.57
CA PHE A 53 2.02 17.42 7.63
C PHE A 53 2.70 16.73 8.81
N HIS A 54 2.19 17.01 10.02
CA HIS A 54 2.49 16.28 11.25
C HIS A 54 1.25 15.54 11.71
N VAL A 55 1.40 14.30 12.14
CA VAL A 55 0.33 13.45 12.69
C VAL A 55 0.80 12.75 13.94
N ASP A 56 -0.07 12.61 14.92
CA ASP A 56 0.21 11.84 16.14
C ASP A 56 0.05 10.33 15.90
N ILE A 57 0.73 9.52 16.74
CA ILE A 57 0.45 8.08 16.80
C ILE A 57 -1.02 7.87 17.19
N ASP A 58 -1.66 6.89 16.53
CA ASP A 58 -3.08 6.53 16.64
C ASP A 58 -4.05 7.58 16.08
N GLU A 59 -3.55 8.72 15.58
CA GLU A 59 -4.40 9.69 14.89
C GLU A 59 -4.98 9.08 13.61
N VAL A 60 -6.27 9.34 13.38
CA VAL A 60 -6.98 8.99 12.15
C VAL A 60 -7.15 10.24 11.31
N VAL A 61 -6.64 10.22 10.09
CA VAL A 61 -6.68 11.35 9.17
C VAL A 61 -7.29 10.93 7.83
N LEU A 62 -7.79 11.90 7.08
CA LEU A 62 -8.20 11.72 5.70
C LEU A 62 -7.10 12.29 4.80
N VAL A 63 -6.55 11.45 3.91
CA VAL A 63 -5.49 11.82 2.96
C VAL A 63 -6.08 11.88 1.56
N GLU A 64 -6.01 13.05 0.93
CA GLU A 64 -6.36 13.24 -0.48
C GLU A 64 -5.16 12.88 -1.36
N MET A 65 -5.42 12.27 -2.50
CA MET A 65 -4.41 11.88 -3.48
C MET A 65 -4.89 12.23 -4.89
N SER A 66 -4.01 12.82 -5.69
CA SER A 66 -4.23 12.96 -7.14
C SER A 66 -3.86 11.65 -7.85
N HIS A 67 -4.45 11.42 -9.02
CA HIS A 67 -4.07 10.29 -9.88
C HIS A 67 -2.60 10.39 -10.34
N GLY A 68 -2.05 9.28 -10.84
CA GLY A 68 -0.62 9.14 -11.15
C GLY A 68 -0.05 10.10 -12.19
N MET A 69 -0.87 10.75 -13.04
CA MET A 69 -0.41 11.66 -14.12
C MET A 69 -1.16 13.00 -14.16
N PRO A 70 -1.10 13.82 -13.07
CA PRO A 70 -1.82 15.10 -13.05
C PRO A 70 -1.29 16.05 -14.13
N GLY A 71 -2.23 16.71 -14.84
CA GLY A 71 -1.90 17.62 -15.94
C GLY A 71 -1.57 16.93 -17.29
N LEU A 72 -1.37 15.62 -17.30
CA LEU A 72 -1.17 14.83 -18.53
C LEU A 72 -2.45 14.15 -19.00
N VAL A 73 -3.31 13.78 -18.07
CA VAL A 73 -4.61 13.15 -18.35
C VAL A 73 -5.73 13.97 -17.74
N THR A 74 -6.84 14.11 -18.45
CA THR A 74 -8.06 14.78 -17.98
C THR A 74 -9.28 13.92 -18.25
N ARG A 75 -10.40 14.18 -17.56
CA ARG A 75 -11.67 13.46 -17.75
C ARG A 75 -12.19 13.58 -19.20
N ASP A 76 -11.85 14.65 -19.92
CA ASP A 76 -12.24 14.83 -21.32
C ASP A 76 -11.42 13.95 -22.29
N GLY A 77 -10.56 13.07 -21.77
CA GLY A 77 -9.74 12.17 -22.57
C GLY A 77 -8.55 12.88 -23.25
N ILE A 78 -8.09 14.00 -22.71
CA ILE A 78 -6.88 14.66 -23.20
C ILE A 78 -5.68 13.94 -22.59
N PHE A 79 -4.92 13.28 -23.45
CA PHE A 79 -3.67 12.61 -23.08
C PHE A 79 -2.50 13.39 -23.68
N ARG A 80 -1.55 13.79 -22.83
CA ARG A 80 -0.32 14.47 -23.25
C ARG A 80 0.87 13.58 -23.00
N ASN A 81 1.85 13.61 -23.88
CA ASN A 81 3.11 12.91 -23.64
C ASN A 81 3.84 13.53 -22.44
N ALA A 82 4.38 12.69 -21.59
CA ALA A 82 5.25 13.12 -20.50
C ALA A 82 6.50 13.79 -21.05
N GLY A 83 6.85 14.93 -20.49
CA GLY A 83 8.09 15.66 -20.74
C GLY A 83 9.01 15.63 -19.52
N PRO A 84 10.20 16.27 -19.61
CA PRO A 84 11.16 16.30 -18.49
C PRO A 84 10.58 16.86 -17.17
N ASP A 85 9.65 17.80 -17.26
CA ASP A 85 9.04 18.49 -16.11
C ASP A 85 7.69 17.89 -15.71
N SER A 86 7.30 16.75 -16.29
CA SER A 86 6.04 16.10 -15.96
C SER A 86 6.09 15.49 -14.56
N ILE A 87 5.02 15.73 -13.81
CA ILE A 87 4.82 15.11 -12.49
C ILE A 87 4.15 13.76 -12.74
N ILE A 88 4.80 12.68 -12.29
CA ILE A 88 4.30 11.31 -12.41
C ILE A 88 4.38 10.66 -11.03
N ASN A 89 3.32 9.97 -10.63
CA ASN A 89 3.13 9.33 -9.34
C ASN A 89 3.50 10.26 -8.16
N PRO A 90 2.90 11.48 -8.10
CA PRO A 90 3.12 12.36 -6.97
C PRO A 90 2.45 11.78 -5.73
N LEU A 91 3.15 11.80 -4.61
CA LEU A 91 2.63 11.33 -3.34
C LEU A 91 2.27 12.49 -2.43
N THR A 92 1.12 12.43 -1.79
CA THR A 92 0.73 13.35 -0.72
C THR A 92 1.65 13.15 0.47
N GLY A 93 2.27 14.22 0.95
CA GLY A 93 3.26 14.21 2.01
C GLY A 93 4.42 15.16 1.73
N PRO A 94 5.59 14.99 2.42
CA PRO A 94 5.88 13.99 3.44
C PRO A 94 5.07 14.16 4.73
N ILE A 95 4.60 13.05 5.29
CA ILE A 95 3.86 13.03 6.54
C ILE A 95 4.83 12.63 7.64
N PHE A 96 5.05 13.52 8.61
CA PHE A 96 5.86 13.25 9.79
C PHE A 96 4.97 12.65 10.88
N ILE A 97 5.32 11.48 11.38
CA ILE A 97 4.58 10.82 12.46
C ILE A 97 5.32 11.08 13.78
N ASP A 98 4.70 11.89 14.64
CA ASP A 98 5.28 12.27 15.91
C ASP A 98 5.43 11.04 16.83
N GLY A 99 6.64 10.86 17.40
CA GLY A 99 6.97 9.73 18.27
C GLY A 99 7.54 8.50 17.54
N ILE A 100 7.73 8.55 16.22
CA ILE A 100 8.46 7.52 15.47
C ILE A 100 9.93 7.91 15.34
N GLU A 101 10.80 6.99 15.74
CA GLU A 101 12.27 7.12 15.65
C GLU A 101 12.86 6.07 14.68
N PRO A 102 14.10 6.27 14.21
CA PRO A 102 14.78 5.26 13.38
C PRO A 102 14.84 3.91 14.08
N GLY A 103 14.45 2.84 13.36
CA GLY A 103 14.37 1.47 13.90
C GLY A 103 13.01 1.09 14.48
N ASP A 104 12.14 2.06 14.76
CA ASP A 104 10.75 1.78 15.14
C ASP A 104 9.98 1.14 13.99
N VAL A 105 8.95 0.38 14.34
CA VAL A 105 8.06 -0.23 13.36
C VAL A 105 6.77 0.57 13.29
N LEU A 106 6.56 1.19 12.13
CA LEU A 106 5.37 1.94 11.77
C LEU A 106 4.37 1.02 11.06
N ALA A 107 3.15 0.98 11.57
CA ALA A 107 2.00 0.36 10.91
C ALA A 107 1.09 1.46 10.38
N ILE A 108 0.73 1.38 9.11
CA ILE A 108 -0.20 2.28 8.43
C ILE A 108 -1.46 1.47 8.11
N ASP A 109 -2.54 1.72 8.86
CA ASP A 109 -3.82 1.08 8.64
C ASP A 109 -4.58 1.85 7.56
N ILE A 110 -5.01 1.15 6.53
CA ILE A 110 -5.88 1.67 5.47
C ILE A 110 -7.31 1.32 5.86
N LEU A 111 -8.03 2.28 6.44
CA LEU A 111 -9.38 2.04 6.98
C LEU A 111 -10.44 2.09 5.89
N ASP A 112 -10.31 3.02 4.94
CA ASP A 112 -11.19 3.15 3.79
C ASP A 112 -10.46 3.83 2.63
N ILE A 113 -10.92 3.57 1.40
CA ILE A 113 -10.47 4.27 0.18
C ILE A 113 -11.71 4.60 -0.64
N LYS A 114 -11.90 5.87 -0.90
CA LYS A 114 -12.93 6.40 -1.80
C LYS A 114 -12.23 6.93 -3.06
N VAL A 115 -12.55 6.36 -4.21
CA VAL A 115 -12.06 6.81 -5.52
C VAL A 115 -12.92 7.93 -6.09
N GLY A 116 -12.37 8.66 -7.06
CA GLY A 116 -13.06 9.70 -7.81
C GLY A 116 -14.20 9.15 -8.67
N GLU A 117 -14.81 10.02 -9.44
CA GLU A 117 -15.94 9.66 -10.33
C GLU A 117 -15.49 9.13 -11.69
N TRP A 118 -14.21 9.23 -12.00
CA TRP A 118 -13.59 8.76 -13.23
C TRP A 118 -12.17 8.26 -12.99
N GLY A 119 -11.67 7.49 -13.94
CA GLY A 119 -10.28 7.05 -13.97
C GLY A 119 -9.86 6.75 -15.39
N TYR A 120 -8.58 6.42 -15.58
CA TYR A 120 -8.04 6.09 -16.90
C TYR A 120 -7.11 4.89 -16.82
N CYS A 121 -7.09 4.12 -17.93
CA CYS A 121 -6.16 3.02 -18.11
C CYS A 121 -5.98 2.75 -19.60
N GLY A 122 -4.75 2.57 -20.06
CA GLY A 122 -4.45 2.19 -21.44
C GLY A 122 -5.00 3.16 -22.49
N GLY A 123 -5.00 4.46 -22.22
CA GLY A 123 -5.50 5.50 -23.14
C GLY A 123 -7.03 5.62 -23.17
N ARG A 124 -7.73 5.03 -22.21
CA ARG A 124 -9.19 5.08 -22.11
C ARG A 124 -9.63 5.69 -20.79
N ILE A 125 -10.68 6.51 -20.84
CA ILE A 125 -11.39 7.03 -19.66
C ILE A 125 -12.50 6.04 -19.26
N PHE A 126 -12.65 5.83 -17.95
CA PHE A 126 -13.69 5.02 -17.33
C PHE A 126 -14.51 5.90 -16.41
N GLU A 127 -15.83 5.86 -16.54
CA GLU A 127 -16.75 6.39 -15.52
C GLU A 127 -16.81 5.42 -14.35
N LEU A 128 -16.64 5.93 -13.14
CA LEU A 128 -16.64 5.16 -11.90
C LEU A 128 -17.92 5.48 -11.12
N LYS A 129 -18.85 4.54 -11.09
CA LYS A 129 -20.17 4.79 -10.51
C LYS A 129 -20.72 3.53 -9.83
N ASP A 130 -21.38 3.72 -8.69
CA ASP A 130 -22.09 2.67 -7.95
C ASP A 130 -21.22 1.43 -7.63
N GLY A 131 -19.90 1.64 -7.46
CA GLY A 131 -18.92 0.58 -7.18
C GLY A 131 -18.44 -0.17 -8.41
N TYR A 132 -18.64 0.37 -9.61
CA TYR A 132 -18.22 -0.24 -10.87
C TYR A 132 -17.50 0.77 -11.78
N ALA A 133 -16.61 0.25 -12.63
CA ALA A 133 -16.09 0.95 -13.81
C ALA A 133 -16.87 0.48 -15.05
N GLU A 134 -17.37 1.43 -15.84
CA GLU A 134 -18.12 1.15 -17.06
C GLU A 134 -17.16 0.74 -18.19
N PHE A 135 -17.10 -0.57 -18.52
CA PHE A 135 -16.23 -1.07 -19.59
C PHE A 135 -16.93 -1.09 -20.96
N SER A 136 -18.19 -1.51 -21.01
CA SER A 136 -19.04 -1.48 -22.21
C SER A 136 -20.51 -1.48 -21.78
N GLU A 137 -21.45 -1.35 -22.73
CA GLU A 137 -22.88 -1.45 -22.45
C GLU A 137 -23.29 -2.73 -21.72
N SER A 138 -22.53 -3.82 -21.93
CA SER A 138 -22.81 -5.14 -21.36
C SER A 138 -21.86 -5.58 -20.26
N LEU A 139 -20.80 -4.80 -19.96
CA LEU A 139 -19.77 -5.19 -19.01
C LEU A 139 -19.39 -4.03 -18.09
N ARG A 140 -19.63 -4.23 -16.80
CA ARG A 140 -19.12 -3.39 -15.73
C ARG A 140 -18.14 -4.16 -14.87
N LEU A 141 -17.03 -3.53 -14.52
CA LEU A 141 -15.97 -4.12 -13.69
C LEU A 141 -16.18 -3.67 -12.24
N PRO A 142 -16.32 -4.58 -11.27
CA PRO A 142 -16.43 -4.20 -9.86
C PRO A 142 -15.13 -3.51 -9.41
N LEU A 143 -15.27 -2.41 -8.68
CA LEU A 143 -14.11 -1.67 -8.16
C LEU A 143 -13.48 -2.39 -6.98
N GLU A 144 -12.16 -2.43 -6.97
CA GLU A 144 -11.32 -2.88 -5.85
C GLU A 144 -10.23 -1.81 -5.58
N PRO A 145 -10.60 -0.69 -4.93
CA PRO A 145 -9.67 0.41 -4.72
C PRO A 145 -8.44 0.02 -3.92
N MET A 146 -7.27 0.48 -4.37
CA MET A 146 -5.99 0.25 -3.75
C MET A 146 -5.06 1.47 -3.88
N LEU A 147 -3.95 1.48 -3.12
CA LEU A 147 -2.88 2.45 -3.27
C LEU A 147 -1.71 1.77 -4.00
N GLY A 148 -1.36 2.24 -5.19
CA GLY A 148 -0.22 1.77 -5.96
C GLY A 148 1.09 2.17 -5.28
N CYS A 149 1.19 3.44 -4.89
CA CYS A 149 2.35 3.98 -4.20
C CYS A 149 2.09 4.27 -2.73
N ILE A 150 2.90 3.68 -1.85
CA ILE A 150 2.97 4.00 -0.41
C ILE A 150 4.35 3.66 0.13
N GLY A 151 4.91 4.52 0.97
CA GLY A 151 6.24 4.26 1.52
C GLY A 151 6.68 5.30 2.54
N ILE A 152 7.94 5.16 2.95
CA ILE A 152 8.63 6.00 3.93
C ILE A 152 10.01 6.43 3.40
N ALA A 153 10.60 7.45 4.00
CA ALA A 153 11.92 7.92 3.60
C ALA A 153 13.03 6.88 3.86
N PRO A 154 14.02 6.76 2.96
CA PRO A 154 15.22 5.95 3.18
C PRO A 154 16.14 6.59 4.22
N SER A 155 17.12 5.82 4.75
CA SER A 155 18.17 6.34 5.65
C SER A 155 19.20 7.22 4.93
N GLU A 156 19.40 6.99 3.64
CA GLU A 156 20.37 7.71 2.80
C GLU A 156 19.93 7.73 1.34
N GLY A 157 20.52 8.62 0.56
CA GLY A 157 20.26 8.71 -0.87
C GLY A 157 18.91 9.32 -1.21
N THR A 158 18.42 8.99 -2.39
CA THR A 158 17.14 9.45 -2.93
C THR A 158 16.42 8.26 -3.55
N VAL A 159 15.13 8.11 -3.26
CA VAL A 159 14.26 7.07 -3.83
C VAL A 159 13.15 7.75 -4.62
N ASP A 160 13.03 7.38 -5.89
CA ASP A 160 11.95 7.82 -6.78
C ASP A 160 10.64 7.14 -6.35
N THR A 161 9.54 7.88 -6.31
CA THR A 161 8.21 7.33 -5.93
C THR A 161 7.76 6.20 -6.85
N ARG A 162 8.22 6.19 -8.10
CA ARG A 162 7.95 5.16 -9.11
C ARG A 162 8.74 3.86 -8.92
N ALA A 163 9.67 3.82 -7.97
CA ALA A 163 10.49 2.63 -7.74
C ALA A 163 10.02 1.87 -6.49
N PRO A 164 9.60 0.61 -6.60
CA PRO A 164 9.34 -0.23 -5.43
C PRO A 164 10.66 -0.66 -4.77
N GLY A 165 10.65 -0.78 -3.43
CA GLY A 165 11.85 -1.18 -2.70
C GLY A 165 11.61 -1.45 -1.22
N GLU A 166 12.71 -1.43 -0.44
CA GLU A 166 12.69 -1.72 1.00
C GLU A 166 11.88 -0.71 1.82
N THR A 167 11.74 0.51 1.34
CA THR A 167 10.96 1.57 1.99
C THR A 167 9.56 1.75 1.41
N GLY A 168 9.09 0.85 0.56
CA GLY A 168 7.86 0.99 -0.19
C GLY A 168 8.10 1.59 -1.56
N GLY A 169 7.27 2.52 -1.99
CA GLY A 169 7.26 3.14 -3.33
C GLY A 169 6.13 2.60 -4.18
N ASN A 170 6.36 2.48 -5.49
CA ASN A 170 5.40 1.95 -6.47
C ASN A 170 5.24 0.43 -6.33
N LEU A 171 4.51 0.01 -5.32
CA LEU A 171 4.33 -1.41 -4.99
C LEU A 171 3.36 -2.11 -5.94
N ASP A 172 2.37 -1.40 -6.44
CA ASP A 172 1.28 -1.89 -7.28
C ASP A 172 0.70 -3.22 -6.79
N CYS A 173 0.57 -3.30 -5.48
CA CYS A 173 0.13 -4.49 -4.79
C CYS A 173 -1.35 -4.37 -4.39
N ARG A 174 -2.22 -5.16 -5.00
CA ARG A 174 -3.67 -5.18 -4.74
C ARG A 174 -4.07 -5.36 -3.28
N GLU A 175 -3.17 -5.88 -2.45
CA GLU A 175 -3.44 -6.07 -1.02
C GLU A 175 -3.26 -4.78 -0.20
N VAL A 176 -2.70 -3.69 -0.81
CA VAL A 176 -2.62 -2.35 -0.20
C VAL A 176 -3.95 -1.63 -0.38
N ARG A 177 -4.96 -2.07 0.33
CA ARG A 177 -6.37 -1.66 0.17
C ARG A 177 -7.09 -1.52 1.52
N ALA A 178 -8.32 -1.04 1.49
CA ALA A 178 -9.15 -0.92 2.70
C ALA A 178 -9.22 -2.25 3.49
N GLY A 179 -9.02 -2.16 4.80
CA GLY A 179 -8.94 -3.30 5.71
C GLY A 179 -7.57 -3.98 5.76
N SER A 180 -6.54 -3.40 5.14
CA SER A 180 -5.15 -3.84 5.31
C SER A 180 -4.36 -2.90 6.21
N THR A 181 -3.30 -3.42 6.79
CA THR A 181 -2.23 -2.67 7.45
C THR A 181 -0.94 -2.92 6.70
N ILE A 182 -0.26 -1.88 6.25
CA ILE A 182 1.10 -2.01 5.73
C ILE A 182 2.10 -1.59 6.80
N VAL A 183 3.15 -2.38 6.96
CA VAL A 183 4.14 -2.24 8.04
C VAL A 183 5.51 -1.93 7.46
N PHE A 184 6.16 -0.91 8.01
CA PHE A 184 7.51 -0.48 7.64
C PHE A 184 8.40 -0.38 8.87
N ARG A 185 9.69 -0.65 8.69
CA ARG A 185 10.72 -0.26 9.66
C ARG A 185 11.20 1.14 9.34
N SER A 186 10.95 2.09 10.23
CA SER A 186 11.39 3.48 10.04
C SER A 186 12.90 3.58 9.91
N ARG A 187 13.36 4.35 8.94
CA ARG A 187 14.79 4.61 8.67
C ARG A 187 15.22 6.00 9.16
N VAL A 188 14.25 6.90 9.34
CA VAL A 188 14.46 8.29 9.78
C VAL A 188 13.43 8.67 10.83
N ARG A 189 13.72 9.74 11.59
CA ARG A 189 12.76 10.29 12.56
C ARG A 189 11.48 10.73 11.85
N GLY A 190 10.32 10.39 12.42
CA GLY A 190 9.01 10.68 11.87
C GLY A 190 8.67 9.89 10.61
N ALA A 191 9.49 8.91 10.20
CA ALA A 191 9.36 8.06 9.02
C ALA A 191 9.19 8.81 7.67
N LEU A 192 8.62 10.01 7.63
CA LEU A 192 8.35 10.82 6.44
C LEU A 192 7.55 10.03 5.39
N ALA A 193 6.37 9.55 5.81
CA ALA A 193 5.51 8.73 4.97
C ALA A 193 4.92 9.52 3.80
N GLY A 194 4.60 8.81 2.73
CA GLY A 194 3.87 9.37 1.60
C GLY A 194 3.03 8.30 0.93
N MET A 195 1.93 8.71 0.30
CA MET A 195 1.02 7.81 -0.41
C MET A 195 0.32 8.52 -1.56
N GLY A 196 -0.05 7.75 -2.58
CA GLY A 196 -0.69 8.25 -3.79
C GLY A 196 -0.89 7.15 -4.81
N ASP A 197 -1.05 7.54 -6.07
CA ASP A 197 -1.18 6.59 -7.18
C ASP A 197 -2.28 5.57 -6.89
N ALA A 198 -3.48 6.09 -6.64
CA ALA A 198 -4.62 5.26 -6.30
C ALA A 198 -5.24 4.65 -7.56
N HIS A 199 -5.49 3.35 -7.50
CA HIS A 199 -6.16 2.62 -8.57
C HIS A 199 -7.58 2.21 -8.13
N ALA A 200 -8.56 2.47 -8.98
CA ALA A 200 -9.93 2.01 -8.76
C ALA A 200 -10.05 0.49 -8.97
N LEU A 201 -9.19 -0.07 -9.84
CA LEU A 201 -9.08 -1.50 -10.12
C LEU A 201 -7.73 -1.80 -10.78
N GLN A 202 -7.09 -2.88 -10.34
CA GLN A 202 -5.88 -3.43 -10.96
C GLN A 202 -5.90 -4.94 -10.90
N GLY A 203 -5.43 -5.62 -11.93
CA GLY A 203 -5.13 -7.06 -11.93
C GLY A 203 -3.72 -7.35 -11.40
N ASP A 204 -3.49 -8.55 -10.85
CA ASP A 204 -2.14 -9.00 -10.53
C ASP A 204 -1.26 -9.01 -11.80
N GLY A 205 -0.04 -8.47 -11.66
CA GLY A 205 0.92 -8.30 -12.77
C GLY A 205 0.87 -6.96 -13.45
N GLU A 206 -0.19 -6.17 -13.26
CA GLU A 206 -0.36 -4.83 -13.85
C GLU A 206 -0.04 -4.77 -15.35
N ILE A 207 -0.56 -5.71 -16.12
CA ILE A 207 -0.11 -6.06 -17.49
C ILE A 207 -0.23 -4.90 -18.49
N THR A 208 -1.12 -3.94 -18.23
CA THR A 208 -1.29 -2.73 -19.06
C THR A 208 -0.30 -1.61 -18.73
N GLY A 209 0.54 -1.78 -17.69
CA GLY A 209 1.42 -0.74 -17.17
C GLY A 209 0.70 0.34 -16.37
N GLN A 210 -0.55 0.09 -16.03
CA GLN A 210 -1.43 0.98 -15.26
C GLN A 210 -2.58 0.16 -14.69
N GLY A 211 -3.05 0.53 -13.48
CA GLY A 211 -4.40 0.22 -13.03
C GLY A 211 -5.43 1.18 -13.69
N ILE A 212 -6.64 1.21 -13.19
CA ILE A 212 -7.55 2.34 -13.46
C ILE A 212 -7.16 3.45 -12.50
N GLU A 213 -6.30 4.33 -12.97
CA GLU A 213 -5.76 5.49 -12.25
C GLU A 213 -6.87 6.48 -11.92
N THR A 214 -6.93 6.96 -10.69
CA THR A 214 -7.98 7.89 -10.26
C THR A 214 -7.55 8.74 -9.08
N ASP A 215 -8.15 9.91 -8.91
CA ASP A 215 -8.05 10.63 -7.66
C ASP A 215 -8.70 9.84 -6.54
N ALA A 216 -8.20 9.96 -5.31
CA ALA A 216 -8.77 9.24 -4.19
C ALA A 216 -8.69 10.02 -2.87
N GLU A 217 -9.53 9.61 -1.92
CA GLU A 217 -9.44 9.95 -0.50
C GLU A 217 -9.30 8.65 0.29
N ALA A 218 -8.29 8.57 1.16
CA ALA A 218 -8.13 7.43 2.05
C ALA A 218 -8.21 7.84 3.52
N ILE A 219 -8.87 7.02 4.34
CA ILE A 219 -8.87 7.17 5.80
C ILE A 219 -7.75 6.31 6.34
N ILE A 220 -6.78 6.95 6.97
CA ILE A 220 -5.50 6.35 7.38
C ILE A 220 -5.31 6.54 8.88
N ARG A 221 -4.77 5.51 9.54
CA ARG A 221 -4.27 5.59 10.90
C ARG A 221 -2.82 5.15 10.97
N PHE A 222 -1.99 5.90 11.68
CA PHE A 222 -0.59 5.59 11.91
C PHE A 222 -0.41 5.01 13.31
N ARG A 223 0.25 3.85 13.43
CA ARG A 223 0.52 3.21 14.74
C ARG A 223 1.98 2.83 14.88
N LYS A 224 2.50 2.95 16.08
CA LYS A 224 3.78 2.35 16.47
C LYS A 224 3.52 0.97 17.03
N ILE A 225 4.17 -0.05 16.46
CA ILE A 225 4.02 -1.43 16.90
C ILE A 225 5.33 -1.98 17.44
N THR A 226 5.24 -2.88 18.42
CA THR A 226 6.39 -3.51 19.06
C THR A 226 6.40 -5.02 18.83
N GLY A 227 7.56 -5.66 18.97
CA GLY A 227 7.66 -7.10 18.80
C GLY A 227 7.51 -7.57 17.34
N PHE A 228 7.65 -6.67 16.39
CA PHE A 228 7.66 -6.94 14.95
C PHE A 228 9.00 -6.47 14.37
N SER A 229 9.56 -7.21 13.43
CA SER A 229 10.73 -6.79 12.67
C SER A 229 10.54 -7.16 11.21
N CYS A 230 10.83 -6.23 10.32
CA CYS A 230 10.84 -6.44 8.89
C CYS A 230 11.87 -5.47 8.28
N ASP A 231 12.56 -5.90 7.24
CA ASP A 231 13.44 -5.00 6.48
C ASP A 231 12.75 -4.44 5.24
N ARG A 232 11.80 -5.17 4.69
CA ARG A 232 10.91 -4.78 3.58
C ARG A 232 9.46 -4.70 4.06
N PRO A 233 8.57 -4.03 3.31
CA PRO A 233 7.17 -3.87 3.72
C PRO A 233 6.46 -5.22 3.90
N VAL A 234 5.59 -5.28 4.92
CA VAL A 234 4.72 -6.42 5.17
C VAL A 234 3.27 -5.94 5.20
N ILE A 235 2.40 -6.59 4.47
CA ILE A 235 0.97 -6.31 4.48
C ILE A 235 0.28 -7.33 5.39
N ILE A 236 -0.54 -6.85 6.31
CA ILE A 236 -1.32 -7.65 7.25
C ILE A 236 -2.80 -7.43 6.94
N ARG A 237 -3.51 -8.52 6.74
CA ARG A 237 -4.96 -8.57 6.59
C ARG A 237 -5.53 -9.53 7.62
N ILE A 238 -6.85 -9.49 7.81
CA ILE A 238 -7.52 -10.38 8.76
C ILE A 238 -7.28 -11.86 8.44
N ASP A 239 -7.14 -12.19 7.18
CA ASP A 239 -7.05 -13.56 6.66
C ASP A 239 -5.65 -13.98 6.22
N SER A 240 -4.71 -13.04 6.09
CA SER A 240 -3.38 -13.32 5.53
C SER A 240 -2.30 -12.30 5.93
N PHE A 241 -1.05 -12.75 5.78
CA PHE A 241 0.15 -11.92 5.81
C PHE A 241 0.83 -12.02 4.45
N SER A 242 1.32 -10.89 3.95
CA SER A 242 2.07 -10.83 2.68
C SER A 242 3.38 -10.08 2.89
N THR A 243 4.49 -10.70 2.53
CA THR A 243 5.81 -10.08 2.42
C THR A 243 6.07 -9.68 0.99
N LEU A 244 6.76 -8.57 0.78
CA LEU A 244 6.96 -7.97 -0.53
C LEU A 244 8.43 -8.05 -0.94
N GLY A 245 8.66 -8.38 -2.20
CA GLY A 245 9.98 -8.33 -2.81
C GLY A 245 9.94 -7.49 -4.09
N ALA A 246 10.98 -6.70 -4.32
CA ALA A 246 11.14 -5.90 -5.51
C ALA A 246 12.57 -6.05 -6.07
N HIS A 247 12.71 -6.36 -7.34
CA HIS A 247 13.99 -6.51 -8.01
C HIS A 247 13.82 -6.41 -9.54
N LYS A 248 14.87 -6.03 -10.27
CA LYS A 248 14.86 -6.01 -11.74
C LYS A 248 14.61 -7.39 -12.36
N ASN A 249 14.97 -8.46 -11.67
CA ASN A 249 14.67 -9.85 -12.02
C ASN A 249 13.49 -10.31 -11.16
N LEU A 250 12.42 -10.81 -11.80
CA LEU A 250 11.20 -11.25 -11.12
C LEU A 250 11.43 -12.47 -10.22
N GLU A 251 12.30 -13.39 -10.59
CA GLU A 251 12.64 -14.55 -9.76
C GLU A 251 13.30 -14.12 -8.46
N GLU A 252 14.22 -13.15 -8.51
CA GLU A 252 14.84 -12.56 -7.32
C GLU A 252 13.82 -11.83 -6.45
N ALA A 253 12.89 -11.07 -7.06
CA ALA A 253 11.80 -10.44 -6.30
C ALA A 253 10.93 -11.49 -5.58
N ALA A 254 10.62 -12.61 -6.23
CA ALA A 254 9.86 -13.71 -5.65
C ALA A 254 10.60 -14.38 -4.49
N TRP A 255 11.91 -14.60 -4.62
CA TRP A 255 12.73 -15.16 -3.55
C TRP A 255 12.87 -14.19 -2.37
N LEU A 256 13.07 -12.89 -2.60
CA LEU A 256 13.09 -11.89 -1.53
C LEU A 256 11.80 -11.93 -0.70
N ALA A 257 10.64 -11.93 -1.36
CA ALA A 257 9.36 -12.06 -0.68
C ALA A 257 9.24 -13.37 0.10
N THR A 258 9.72 -14.48 -0.47
CA THR A 258 9.63 -15.82 0.16
C THR A 258 10.51 -15.93 1.41
N GLU A 259 11.75 -15.48 1.34
CA GLU A 259 12.70 -15.54 2.46
C GLU A 259 12.24 -14.62 3.63
N ASP A 260 11.67 -13.46 3.31
CA ASP A 260 11.08 -12.58 4.32
C ASP A 260 9.89 -13.25 5.01
N MET A 261 9.05 -14.00 4.28
CA MET A 261 7.93 -14.74 4.87
C MET A 261 8.40 -15.86 5.79
N ILE A 262 9.43 -16.59 5.39
CA ILE A 262 10.04 -17.65 6.23
C ILE A 262 10.59 -17.03 7.52
N SER A 263 11.32 -15.92 7.41
CA SER A 263 11.87 -15.18 8.56
C SER A 263 10.76 -14.65 9.48
N LEU A 264 9.69 -14.12 8.90
CA LEU A 264 8.53 -13.63 9.65
C LEU A 264 7.83 -14.76 10.42
N LEU A 265 7.66 -15.92 9.81
CA LEU A 265 7.10 -17.12 10.47
C LEU A 265 7.97 -17.57 11.64
N GLN A 266 9.29 -17.66 11.46
CA GLN A 266 10.22 -17.99 12.55
C GLN A 266 10.06 -17.02 13.72
N GLN A 267 10.10 -15.72 13.41
CA GLN A 267 9.99 -14.65 14.41
C GLN A 267 8.69 -14.73 15.20
N LYS A 268 7.57 -14.98 14.53
CA LYS A 268 6.23 -14.94 15.15
C LYS A 268 5.85 -16.23 15.84
N THR A 269 6.27 -17.38 15.32
CA THR A 269 5.82 -18.69 15.83
C THR A 269 6.88 -19.41 16.66
N GLY A 270 8.16 -19.00 16.54
CA GLY A 270 9.30 -19.67 17.17
C GLY A 270 9.65 -21.02 16.51
N ARG A 271 9.09 -21.30 15.32
CA ARG A 271 9.43 -22.50 14.54
C ARG A 271 10.84 -22.41 13.97
N SER A 272 11.42 -23.56 13.68
CA SER A 272 12.69 -23.63 12.96
C SER A 272 12.54 -23.12 11.52
N GLU A 273 13.65 -22.73 10.89
CA GLU A 273 13.67 -22.36 9.48
C GLU A 273 13.09 -23.47 8.58
N LYS A 274 13.48 -24.73 8.83
CA LYS A 274 13.03 -25.87 8.06
C LYS A 274 11.49 -26.02 8.12
N GLU A 275 10.90 -25.87 9.29
CA GLU A 275 9.44 -25.95 9.46
C GLU A 275 8.74 -24.76 8.82
N SER A 276 9.29 -23.55 9.00
CA SER A 276 8.74 -22.33 8.40
C SER A 276 8.77 -22.40 6.87
N ARG A 277 9.88 -22.85 6.29
CA ARG A 277 10.04 -23.05 4.85
C ARG A 277 9.06 -24.11 4.31
N LEU A 278 8.86 -25.21 5.06
CA LEU A 278 7.87 -26.24 4.71
C LEU A 278 6.45 -25.67 4.71
N LEU A 279 6.09 -24.90 5.74
CA LEU A 279 4.78 -24.27 5.85
C LEU A 279 4.53 -23.27 4.71
N VAL A 280 5.51 -22.41 4.40
CA VAL A 280 5.41 -21.48 3.26
C VAL A 280 5.24 -22.26 1.96
N GLY A 281 6.00 -23.34 1.74
CA GLY A 281 5.88 -24.19 0.55
C GLY A 281 4.53 -24.89 0.40
N LEU A 282 3.86 -25.22 1.52
CA LEU A 282 2.57 -25.92 1.51
C LEU A 282 1.36 -24.99 1.50
N THR A 283 1.48 -23.78 2.05
CA THR A 283 0.32 -22.90 2.29
C THR A 283 0.46 -21.53 1.60
N GLY A 284 1.69 -21.17 1.19
CA GLY A 284 1.99 -19.90 0.58
C GLY A 284 1.44 -19.77 -0.83
N LYS A 285 1.11 -18.55 -1.20
CA LYS A 285 0.70 -18.16 -2.54
C LYS A 285 1.66 -17.10 -3.05
N LEU A 286 2.57 -17.48 -3.91
CA LEU A 286 3.45 -16.56 -4.59
C LEU A 286 2.67 -15.86 -5.71
N LYS A 287 2.61 -14.53 -5.67
CA LYS A 287 1.87 -13.70 -6.63
C LYS A 287 2.75 -12.58 -7.17
N ILE A 288 2.45 -12.11 -8.35
CA ILE A 288 3.13 -11.00 -9.00
C ILE A 288 2.31 -9.73 -8.78
N ASN A 289 2.92 -8.67 -8.27
CA ASN A 289 2.26 -7.38 -8.12
C ASN A 289 2.23 -6.64 -9.45
N GLN A 290 3.42 -6.38 -10.03
CA GLN A 290 3.60 -5.77 -11.34
C GLN A 290 4.87 -6.30 -12.03
N ILE A 291 4.88 -6.31 -13.37
CA ILE A 291 6.02 -6.74 -14.22
C ILE A 291 6.45 -5.66 -15.23
N VAL A 292 5.88 -4.48 -15.14
CA VAL A 292 5.97 -3.43 -16.16
C VAL A 292 7.01 -2.37 -15.84
N ASP A 293 7.30 -2.17 -14.57
CA ASP A 293 8.33 -1.24 -14.11
C ASP A 293 9.76 -1.84 -14.23
N PRO A 294 10.80 -1.01 -14.19
CA PRO A 294 12.19 -1.49 -14.19
C PRO A 294 12.49 -2.48 -13.05
N ALA A 295 11.96 -2.23 -11.84
CA ALA A 295 11.97 -3.19 -10.75
C ALA A 295 10.61 -3.91 -10.67
N LYS A 296 10.61 -5.23 -10.80
CA LYS A 296 9.43 -6.09 -10.74
C LYS A 296 9.01 -6.30 -9.29
N GLY A 297 7.69 -6.37 -9.04
CA GLY A 297 7.13 -6.60 -7.71
C GLY A 297 6.53 -7.99 -7.57
N ALA A 298 6.84 -8.69 -6.46
CA ALA A 298 6.22 -9.95 -6.09
C ALA A 298 5.82 -9.95 -4.62
N ARG A 299 4.87 -10.79 -4.24
CA ARG A 299 4.50 -11.04 -2.85
C ARG A 299 4.35 -12.52 -2.56
N MET A 300 4.75 -12.90 -1.34
CA MET A 300 4.44 -14.20 -0.75
C MET A 300 3.32 -14.00 0.28
N GLU A 301 2.14 -14.55 0.01
CA GLU A 301 0.98 -14.50 0.88
C GLU A 301 0.83 -15.83 1.63
N VAL A 302 0.67 -15.77 2.95
CA VAL A 302 0.43 -16.93 3.81
C VAL A 302 -0.80 -16.68 4.67
N PRO A 303 -1.74 -17.64 4.78
CA PRO A 303 -2.94 -17.47 5.59
C PRO A 303 -2.63 -17.20 7.07
N SER A 304 -3.44 -16.35 7.73
CA SER A 304 -3.23 -15.94 9.12
C SER A 304 -3.23 -17.10 10.11
N TRP A 305 -4.03 -18.16 9.86
CA TRP A 305 -4.06 -19.35 10.73
C TRP A 305 -2.71 -20.08 10.82
N VAL A 306 -1.81 -19.94 9.84
CA VAL A 306 -0.45 -20.51 9.90
C VAL A 306 0.38 -19.86 11.01
N PHE A 307 0.07 -18.61 11.34
CA PHE A 307 0.68 -17.85 12.43
C PHE A 307 0.01 -18.11 13.78
N GLY A 308 -1.08 -18.89 13.83
CA GLY A 308 -1.85 -19.20 15.02
C GLY A 308 -2.86 -18.12 15.43
N VAL A 309 -3.38 -17.40 14.47
CA VAL A 309 -4.38 -16.31 14.64
C VAL A 309 -5.55 -16.51 13.70
#